data_7754f2e7ff6cecab3a61d8b078bc7f7e
#
_entry.id   7754f2e7ff6cecab3a61d8b078bc7f7e
#
_cell.length_a   1.000
_cell.length_b   1.000
_cell.length_c   1.000
_cell.angle_alpha   90.00
_cell.angle_beta   90.00
_cell.angle_gamma   90.00
#
_symmetry.space_group_name_H-M   'P 1'
#
loop_
_entity.id
_entity.type
_entity.pdbx_description
1 polymer ?
#
loop_
_entity_poly.entity_id
_entity_poly.type
_entity_poly.pdbx_seq_one_letter_code
_entity_poly.pdbx_strand_id
1 'polypeptide(L)' 'MSEMKIAFKHPEEIREFVNMVSKYDFDIDVRRGRVVVDAKSLLGIMHLGLNNVMELKLHSDDCEELQKKILKYAA' A
#
# COMPACT_ATOMS: atom_id res chain seq x y z
N MET A 1 5.79 -12.69 -5.80
CA MET A 1 4.99 -12.06 -4.73
C MET A 1 5.92 -11.42 -3.72
N SER A 2 5.66 -10.18 -3.35
CA SER A 2 6.52 -9.44 -2.42
C SER A 2 5.69 -8.82 -1.32
N GLU A 3 6.29 -8.70 -0.13
CA GLU A 3 5.63 -8.12 1.03
C GLU A 3 6.50 -7.00 1.60
N MET A 4 5.85 -5.96 2.09
CA MET A 4 6.51 -4.82 2.72
C MET A 4 5.68 -4.33 3.89
N LYS A 5 6.32 -3.68 4.86
CA LYS A 5 5.60 -3.01 5.94
C LYS A 5 5.62 -1.52 5.67
N ILE A 6 4.45 -0.91 5.73
CA ILE A 6 4.28 0.52 5.46
C ILE A 6 3.43 1.19 6.52
N ALA A 7 3.54 2.52 6.58
CA ALA A 7 2.68 3.35 7.41
C ALA A 7 2.55 4.72 6.76
N PHE A 8 1.41 5.36 6.96
CA PHE A 8 1.17 6.70 6.47
C PHE A 8 1.05 7.66 7.64
N LYS A 9 1.65 8.84 7.53
CA LYS A 9 1.64 9.86 8.57
C LYS A 9 0.61 10.95 8.30
N HIS A 10 0.29 11.18 7.03
CA HIS A 10 -0.61 12.25 6.60
C HIS A 10 -1.59 11.75 5.55
N PRO A 11 -2.81 12.30 5.50
CA PRO A 11 -3.80 11.88 4.49
C PRO A 11 -3.31 12.04 3.04
N GLU A 12 -2.46 13.03 2.77
CA GLU A 12 -1.91 13.24 1.44
C GLU A 12 -1.07 12.07 0.98
N GLU A 13 -0.39 11.42 1.91
CA GLU A 13 0.42 10.23 1.58
C GLU A 13 -0.45 9.08 1.09
N ILE A 14 -1.64 8.94 1.69
CA ILE A 14 -2.58 7.90 1.27
C ILE A 14 -3.01 8.13 -0.17
N ARG A 15 -3.40 9.37 -0.49
CA ARG A 15 -3.83 9.72 -1.85
C ARG A 15 -2.70 9.50 -2.86
N GLU A 16 -1.51 9.93 -2.51
CA GLU A 16 -0.32 9.74 -3.35
C GLU A 16 -0.04 8.27 -3.61
N PHE A 17 -0.11 7.47 -2.54
CA PHE A 17 0.11 6.04 -2.63
C PHE A 17 -0.93 5.36 -3.53
N VAL A 18 -2.21 5.65 -3.32
CA VAL A 18 -3.29 5.06 -4.13
C VAL A 18 -3.12 5.42 -5.60
N ASN A 19 -2.81 6.67 -5.90
CA ASN A 19 -2.58 7.10 -7.27
C ASN A 19 -1.41 6.36 -7.92
N MET A 20 -0.36 6.13 -7.15
CA MET A 20 0.83 5.45 -7.64
C MET A 20 0.56 3.98 -7.95
N VAL A 21 -0.03 3.25 -7.01
CA VAL A 21 -0.26 1.81 -7.19
C VAL A 21 -1.36 1.54 -8.22
N SER A 22 -2.27 2.48 -8.43
CA SER A 22 -3.35 2.33 -9.42
C SER A 22 -2.86 2.26 -10.86
N LYS A 23 -1.61 2.64 -11.10
CA LYS A 23 -1.01 2.58 -12.44
C LYS A 23 -0.53 1.19 -12.82
N TYR A 24 -0.54 0.25 -11.88
CA TYR A 24 -0.05 -1.11 -12.09
C TYR A 24 -1.21 -2.07 -12.23
N ASP A 25 -1.07 -3.06 -13.12
CA ASP A 25 -2.16 -3.98 -13.47
C ASP A 25 -2.36 -5.11 -12.47
N PHE A 26 -1.35 -5.45 -11.68
CA PHE A 26 -1.45 -6.57 -10.74
C PHE A 26 -2.14 -6.15 -9.45
N ASP A 27 -2.66 -7.15 -8.74
CA ASP A 27 -3.34 -6.92 -7.46
C ASP A 27 -2.35 -6.55 -6.37
N ILE A 28 -2.76 -5.62 -5.53
CA ILE A 28 -1.98 -5.16 -4.39
C ILE A 28 -2.92 -5.05 -3.19
N ASP A 29 -2.60 -5.74 -2.11
CA ASP A 29 -3.43 -5.74 -0.90
C ASP A 29 -2.70 -5.05 0.25
N VAL A 30 -3.45 -4.39 1.11
CA VAL A 30 -2.93 -3.85 2.36
C VAL A 30 -3.71 -4.48 3.50
N ARG A 31 -2.99 -5.01 4.48
CA ARG A 31 -3.59 -5.65 5.63
C ARG A 31 -3.18 -4.97 6.92
N ARG A 32 -4.16 -4.78 7.79
CA ARG A 32 -3.94 -4.37 9.17
C ARG A 32 -4.75 -5.31 10.06
N GLY A 33 -4.04 -6.17 10.80
CA GLY A 33 -4.70 -7.19 11.60
C GLY A 33 -5.49 -8.15 10.72
N ARG A 34 -6.79 -8.21 10.93
CA ARG A 34 -7.70 -9.07 10.17
C ARG A 34 -8.32 -8.39 8.96
N VAL A 35 -8.11 -7.09 8.82
CA VAL A 35 -8.74 -6.31 7.75
C VAL A 35 -7.80 -6.26 6.56
N VAL A 36 -8.29 -6.70 5.41
CA VAL A 36 -7.55 -6.64 4.14
C VAL A 36 -8.34 -5.76 3.18
N VAL A 37 -7.66 -4.81 2.57
CA VAL A 37 -8.28 -3.92 1.59
C VAL A 37 -7.45 -3.89 0.32
N ASP A 38 -8.10 -3.52 -0.78
CA ASP A 38 -7.42 -3.28 -2.05
C ASP A 38 -6.61 -1.99 -1.92
N ALA A 39 -5.31 -2.06 -2.21
CA ALA A 39 -4.43 -0.90 -2.13
C ALA A 39 -4.85 0.21 -3.10
N LYS A 40 -5.62 -0.13 -4.13
CA LYS A 40 -6.11 0.83 -5.11
C LYS A 40 -7.41 1.52 -4.66
N SER A 41 -7.93 1.14 -3.49
CA SER A 41 -9.14 1.74 -2.94
C SER A 41 -8.79 2.82 -1.93
N LEU A 42 -9.03 4.07 -2.30
CA LEU A 42 -8.77 5.20 -1.41
C LEU A 42 -9.53 5.07 -0.09
N LEU A 43 -10.83 4.73 -0.17
CA LEU A 43 -11.66 4.59 1.02
C LEU A 43 -11.19 3.43 1.90
N GLY A 44 -10.77 2.33 1.28
CA GLY A 44 -10.25 1.18 2.02
C GLY A 44 -9.00 1.53 2.82
N ILE A 45 -8.06 2.20 2.18
CA ILE A 45 -6.82 2.61 2.84
C ILE A 45 -7.11 3.63 3.94
N MET A 46 -7.99 4.59 3.69
CA MET A 46 -8.37 5.58 4.69
C MET A 46 -8.99 4.93 5.93
N HIS A 47 -9.75 3.85 5.73
CA HIS A 47 -10.35 3.10 6.81
C HIS A 47 -9.32 2.47 7.73
N LEU A 48 -8.17 2.07 7.19
CA LEU A 48 -7.09 1.47 7.98
C LEU A 48 -6.37 2.50 8.85
N GLY A 49 -6.46 3.78 8.50
CA GLY A 49 -5.98 4.88 9.34
C GLY A 49 -4.53 5.25 9.16
N LEU A 50 -4.12 6.25 9.93
CA LEU A 50 -2.77 6.80 9.92
C LEU A 50 -1.95 6.26 11.08
N ASN A 51 -0.62 6.32 10.94
CA ASN A 51 0.32 5.98 12.01
C ASN A 51 0.21 4.54 12.49
N ASN A 52 -0.25 3.64 11.63
CA ASN A 52 -0.34 2.22 11.92
C ASN A 52 0.54 1.45 10.95
N VAL A 53 1.30 0.49 11.47
CA VAL A 53 2.09 -0.39 10.60
C VAL A 53 1.15 -1.37 9.93
N MET A 54 1.22 -1.42 8.61
CA MET A 54 0.38 -2.29 7.78
C MET A 54 1.26 -3.17 6.91
N GLU A 55 0.73 -4.30 6.51
CA GLU A 55 1.43 -5.21 5.61
C GLU A 55 0.92 -5.02 4.19
N LEU A 56 1.84 -4.75 3.29
CA LEU A 56 1.55 -4.57 1.87
C LEU A 56 1.96 -5.84 1.14
N LYS A 57 1.08 -6.34 0.28
CA LYS A 57 1.33 -7.54 -0.50
C LYS A 57 1.17 -7.24 -1.99
N LEU A 58 2.25 -7.41 -2.72
CA LEU A 58 2.30 -7.17 -4.16
C LEU A 58 2.22 -8.51 -4.88
N HIS A 59 1.14 -8.74 -5.62
CA HIS A 59 0.89 -9.99 -6.31
C HIS A 59 1.51 -9.98 -7.71
N SER A 60 2.84 -9.88 -7.75
CA SER A 60 3.57 -9.86 -9.01
C SER A 60 4.99 -10.33 -8.77
N ASP A 61 5.58 -10.99 -9.75
CA ASP A 61 7.00 -11.36 -9.73
C ASP A 61 7.88 -10.25 -10.29
N ASP A 62 7.28 -9.24 -10.93
CA ASP A 62 7.98 -8.11 -11.53
C ASP A 62 7.44 -6.81 -10.97
N CYS A 63 7.79 -6.53 -9.72
CA CYS A 63 7.32 -5.34 -9.02
C CYS A 63 8.45 -4.49 -8.41
N GLU A 64 9.67 -4.70 -8.87
CA GLU A 64 10.85 -4.06 -8.30
C GLU A 64 10.80 -2.53 -8.40
N GLU A 65 10.36 -2.02 -9.54
CA GLU A 65 10.21 -0.58 -9.73
C GLU A 65 9.25 0.02 -8.71
N LEU A 66 8.10 -0.63 -8.53
CA LEU A 66 7.10 -0.17 -7.60
C LEU A 66 7.59 -0.28 -6.15
N GLN A 67 8.29 -1.37 -5.82
CA GLN A 67 8.85 -1.53 -4.47
C GLN A 67 9.78 -0.37 -4.12
N LYS A 68 10.60 0.08 -5.04
CA LYS A 68 11.49 1.21 -4.81
C LYS A 68 10.73 2.50 -4.53
N LYS A 69 9.63 2.71 -5.23
CA LYS A 69 8.78 3.89 -5.02
C LYS A 69 8.06 3.85 -3.68
N ILE A 70 7.72 2.66 -3.19
CA ILE A 70 7.00 2.48 -1.93
C ILE A 70 7.92 2.65 -0.72
N LEU A 71 9.23 2.55 -0.90
CA LEU A 71 10.18 2.66 0.22
C LEU A 71 9.99 3.90 1.07
N LYS A 72 9.51 4.99 0.51
CA LYS A 72 9.28 6.22 1.28
C LYS A 72 8.20 6.08 2.34
N TYR A 73 7.37 5.04 2.26
CA TYR A 73 6.35 4.73 3.26
C TYR A 73 6.76 3.59 4.19
N ALA A 74 7.97 3.06 4.04
CA ALA A 74 8.42 1.90 4.81
C ALA A 74 8.37 2.16 6.31
N ALA A 75 7.94 1.15 7.05
CA ALA A 75 7.82 1.23 8.51
C ALA A 75 8.63 0.13 9.18
#